data_76fc63574039965013f4530e59b79bc3
#
_entry.id   76fc63574039965013f4530e59b79bc3
#
_cell.length_a   1.000
_cell.length_b   1.000
_cell.length_c   1.000
_cell.angle_alpha   90.00
_cell.angle_beta   90.00
_cell.angle_gamma   90.00
#
_symmetry.space_group_name_H-M   'P 1'
#
loop_
_entity.id
_entity.type
_entity.pdbx_description
1 polymer ?
#
loop_
_entity_poly.entity_id
_entity_poly.type
_entity_poly.pdbx_seq_one_letter_code
_entity_poly.pdbx_strand_id
1 'polypeptide(L)'
;MTDYDGKDRPEHYELPDGDERTELRNGIVRALYALPMHFTSPINVEGIEVNDLFSINTLLGGTIEAQTVMLLNSLRSIWDPQGKWADKEFRRYPESFPDVRLVGSNKDDSPLIGIELKGRYLLSKESEPSLRYKASADAVTEWDLICCVPWGLSNVLSGKPVVYEPYVEQAKFASDMRTYYWNHRRGDNSKRDCGIHHPETTPYPKPGTQYVDVPNQDGGGNFGRIARVDGLMANWVDESMDTLMAGIEAKYWVSFFKLFSEGRPKEEIEAELSNIARKVRQAGRPDHKASMLEEQLLAHLSAIVDLSLK
;
A
#
# COMPACT_ATOMS: atom_id res chain seq x y z
N MET A 1 -10.57 15.98 18.99
CA MET A 1 -11.61 15.53 18.04
C MET A 1 -12.75 15.00 18.87
N THR A 2 -13.93 15.61 18.83
CA THR A 2 -15.09 15.14 19.59
C THR A 2 -15.61 13.87 18.94
N ASP A 3 -15.69 12.79 19.74
CA ASP A 3 -16.30 11.55 19.28
C ASP A 3 -17.72 11.83 18.77
N TYR A 4 -17.99 11.37 17.57
CA TYR A 4 -19.31 11.40 16.99
C TYR A 4 -20.14 10.33 17.70
N ASP A 5 -21.17 10.69 18.43
CA ASP A 5 -22.08 9.82 19.19
C ASP A 5 -21.59 9.28 20.54
N GLY A 6 -20.49 9.76 21.10
CA GLY A 6 -19.99 9.31 22.41
C GLY A 6 -19.60 7.83 22.47
N LYS A 7 -19.30 7.21 21.33
CA LYS A 7 -18.75 5.86 21.27
C LYS A 7 -17.23 5.92 21.21
N ASP A 8 -16.60 5.07 21.98
CA ASP A 8 -15.15 4.96 22.04
C ASP A 8 -14.61 4.54 20.67
N ARG A 9 -13.62 5.28 20.19
CA ARG A 9 -12.87 4.92 19.00
C ARG A 9 -12.04 3.67 19.29
N PRO A 10 -11.97 2.67 18.38
CA PRO A 10 -11.10 1.54 18.56
C PRO A 10 -9.66 1.92 18.84
N GLU A 11 -9.02 1.18 19.71
CA GLU A 11 -7.58 1.26 20.04
C GLU A 11 -6.87 0.02 19.55
N HIS A 12 -5.54 0.09 19.44
CA HIS A 12 -4.74 -1.08 19.10
C HIS A 12 -4.87 -2.15 20.18
N TYR A 13 -4.92 -3.39 19.74
CA TYR A 13 -4.89 -4.52 20.66
C TYR A 13 -3.52 -4.58 21.34
N GLU A 14 -3.55 -4.61 22.66
CA GLU A 14 -2.35 -4.83 23.45
C GLU A 14 -1.83 -6.25 23.20
N LEU A 15 -0.53 -6.34 22.94
CA LEU A 15 0.13 -7.62 22.75
C LEU A 15 0.75 -8.05 24.09
N PRO A 16 0.64 -9.34 24.48
CA PRO A 16 1.20 -9.81 25.74
C PRO A 16 2.71 -9.56 25.81
N ASP A 17 3.15 -8.91 26.89
CA ASP A 17 4.57 -8.72 27.18
C ASP A 17 5.26 -10.06 27.40
N GLY A 18 6.43 -10.24 26.79
CA GLY A 18 7.22 -11.47 26.90
C GLY A 18 6.65 -12.67 26.14
N ASP A 19 5.56 -12.52 25.40
CA ASP A 19 5.09 -13.56 24.47
C ASP A 19 6.04 -13.63 23.26
N GLU A 20 6.46 -14.83 22.93
CA GLU A 20 7.38 -15.07 21.81
C GLU A 20 6.82 -14.63 20.45
N ARG A 21 5.51 -14.67 20.26
CA ARG A 21 4.84 -14.18 19.04
C ARG A 21 4.85 -12.66 18.98
N THR A 22 4.80 -11.98 20.13
CA THR A 22 4.94 -10.51 20.17
C THR A 22 6.33 -10.09 19.71
N GLU A 23 7.39 -10.77 20.18
CA GLU A 23 8.76 -10.54 19.72
C GLU A 23 8.93 -10.84 18.23
N LEU A 24 8.39 -11.97 17.78
CA LEU A 24 8.38 -12.38 16.38
C LEU A 24 7.68 -11.36 15.51
N ARG A 25 6.47 -10.93 15.87
CA ARG A 25 5.71 -9.90 15.14
C ARG A 25 6.49 -8.61 15.04
N ASN A 26 7.11 -8.16 16.12
CA ASN A 26 7.94 -6.95 16.10
C ASN A 26 9.18 -7.12 15.21
N GLY A 27 9.76 -8.31 15.16
CA GLY A 27 10.81 -8.67 14.21
C GLY A 27 10.34 -8.58 12.75
N ILE A 28 9.16 -9.11 12.46
CA ILE A 28 8.54 -9.06 11.13
C ILE A 28 8.27 -7.61 10.71
N VAL A 29 7.74 -6.78 11.60
CA VAL A 29 7.54 -5.35 11.33
C VAL A 29 8.85 -4.67 10.96
N ARG A 30 9.95 -4.91 11.70
CA ARG A 30 11.27 -4.39 11.35
C ARG A 30 11.74 -4.87 9.97
N ALA A 31 11.51 -6.14 9.64
CA ALA A 31 11.85 -6.68 8.31
C ALA A 31 11.02 -6.04 7.19
N LEU A 32 9.74 -5.77 7.43
CA LEU A 32 8.89 -5.04 6.48
C LEU A 32 9.41 -3.62 6.21
N TYR A 33 9.76 -2.88 7.26
CA TYR A 33 10.37 -1.54 7.09
C TYR A 33 11.78 -1.57 6.49
N ALA A 34 12.47 -2.71 6.53
CA ALA A 34 13.76 -2.89 5.87
C ALA A 34 13.65 -3.21 4.35
N LEU A 35 12.44 -3.51 3.85
CA LEU A 35 12.23 -3.87 2.44
C LEU A 35 12.89 -2.89 1.45
N PRO A 36 12.77 -1.55 1.57
CA PRO A 36 13.35 -0.62 0.60
C PRO A 36 14.86 -0.75 0.44
N MET A 37 15.57 -1.12 1.50
CA MET A 37 17.04 -1.26 1.50
C MET A 37 17.51 -2.57 0.86
N HIS A 38 16.68 -3.59 0.82
CA HIS A 38 17.06 -4.95 0.42
C HIS A 38 16.34 -5.44 -0.84
N PHE A 39 15.30 -4.73 -1.28
CA PHE A 39 14.51 -5.17 -2.43
C PHE A 39 15.32 -5.07 -3.72
N THR A 40 15.37 -6.18 -4.43
CA THR A 40 15.94 -6.26 -5.77
C THR A 40 15.02 -7.04 -6.67
N SER A 41 14.83 -6.60 -7.92
CA SER A 41 14.02 -7.31 -8.90
C SER A 41 14.86 -7.76 -10.09
N PRO A 42 14.69 -9.00 -10.57
CA PRO A 42 15.27 -9.44 -11.84
C PRO A 42 14.54 -8.83 -13.06
N ILE A 43 13.34 -8.27 -12.86
CA ILE A 43 12.55 -7.67 -13.92
C ILE A 43 13.20 -6.34 -14.31
N ASN A 44 13.33 -6.10 -15.62
CA ASN A 44 13.68 -4.81 -16.18
C ASN A 44 12.65 -4.43 -17.23
N VAL A 45 12.08 -3.25 -17.08
CA VAL A 45 11.11 -2.66 -18.02
C VAL A 45 11.89 -1.69 -18.90
N GLU A 46 11.95 -1.94 -20.21
CA GLU A 46 12.70 -1.10 -21.13
C GLU A 46 12.04 0.27 -21.33
N GLY A 47 10.71 0.30 -21.33
CA GLY A 47 9.93 1.54 -21.40
C GLY A 47 8.45 1.25 -21.35
N ILE A 48 7.67 2.24 -20.89
CA ILE A 48 6.21 2.20 -20.84
C ILE A 48 5.69 3.40 -21.58
N GLU A 49 4.77 3.17 -22.49
CA GLU A 49 3.98 4.26 -23.08
C GLU A 49 3.13 4.93 -21.99
N VAL A 50 3.04 6.25 -22.02
CA VAL A 50 2.31 7.02 -21.00
C VAL A 50 0.86 6.56 -20.87
N ASN A 51 0.23 6.18 -21.98
CA ASN A 51 -1.15 5.67 -21.98
C ASN A 51 -1.31 4.33 -21.25
N ASP A 52 -0.25 3.52 -21.18
CA ASP A 52 -0.24 2.21 -20.54
C ASP A 52 0.25 2.27 -19.09
N LEU A 53 0.77 3.42 -18.67
CA LEU A 53 1.35 3.62 -17.35
C LEU A 53 0.42 3.16 -16.22
N PHE A 54 -0.86 3.52 -16.32
CA PHE A 54 -1.83 3.19 -15.26
C PHE A 54 -2.22 1.71 -15.22
N SER A 55 -1.90 0.95 -16.25
CA SER A 55 -2.18 -0.50 -16.34
C SER A 55 -1.08 -1.36 -15.72
N ILE A 56 0.12 -0.80 -15.49
CA ILE A 56 1.29 -1.56 -15.04
C ILE A 56 1.10 -2.21 -13.67
N ASN A 57 0.31 -1.61 -12.80
CA ASN A 57 0.01 -2.17 -11.50
C ASN A 57 -0.71 -3.53 -11.61
N THR A 58 -1.59 -3.68 -12.59
CA THR A 58 -2.27 -4.95 -12.87
C THR A 58 -1.30 -6.01 -13.37
N LEU A 59 -0.29 -5.62 -14.14
CA LEU A 59 0.70 -6.54 -14.71
C LEU A 59 1.75 -6.97 -13.68
N LEU A 60 2.26 -6.07 -12.89
CA LEU A 60 3.41 -6.32 -12.01
C LEU A 60 3.06 -6.44 -10.52
N GLY A 61 1.90 -5.97 -10.08
CA GLY A 61 1.53 -5.95 -8.66
C GLY A 61 1.69 -7.30 -7.96
N GLY A 62 1.12 -8.36 -8.54
CA GLY A 62 1.25 -9.72 -8.00
C GLY A 62 2.70 -10.24 -7.98
N THR A 63 3.53 -9.79 -8.91
CA THR A 63 4.95 -10.14 -8.94
C THR A 63 5.73 -9.42 -7.84
N ILE A 64 5.42 -8.14 -7.58
CA ILE A 64 6.01 -7.37 -6.47
C ILE A 64 5.65 -8.01 -5.13
N GLU A 65 4.39 -8.40 -4.95
CA GLU A 65 3.95 -9.14 -3.75
C GLU A 65 4.73 -10.45 -3.57
N ALA A 66 4.90 -11.23 -4.65
CA ALA A 66 5.68 -12.47 -4.60
C ALA A 66 7.15 -12.24 -4.23
N GLN A 67 7.78 -11.23 -4.84
CA GLN A 67 9.17 -10.86 -4.53
C GLN A 67 9.32 -10.36 -3.10
N THR A 68 8.33 -9.64 -2.57
CA THR A 68 8.30 -9.20 -1.16
C THR A 68 8.31 -10.40 -0.21
N VAL A 69 7.52 -11.44 -0.48
CA VAL A 69 7.51 -12.65 0.35
C VAL A 69 8.84 -13.41 0.29
N MET A 70 9.43 -13.52 -0.89
CA MET A 70 10.77 -14.12 -1.04
C MET A 70 11.82 -13.34 -0.25
N LEU A 71 11.75 -12.01 -0.31
CA LEU A 71 12.66 -11.14 0.42
C LEU A 71 12.46 -11.28 1.94
N LEU A 72 11.23 -11.33 2.45
CA LEU A 72 10.98 -11.57 3.87
C LEU A 72 11.65 -12.84 4.36
N ASN A 73 11.60 -13.93 3.59
CA ASN A 73 12.31 -15.17 3.94
C ASN A 73 13.83 -14.97 3.98
N SER A 74 14.40 -14.17 3.10
CA SER A 74 15.85 -13.87 3.11
C SER A 74 16.26 -12.94 4.26
N LEU A 75 15.33 -12.12 4.78
CA LEU A 75 15.55 -11.22 5.91
C LEU A 75 15.32 -11.91 7.27
N ARG A 76 15.42 -13.25 7.34
CA ARG A 76 15.26 -14.02 8.57
C ARG A 76 16.12 -13.49 9.73
N SER A 77 17.34 -13.08 9.47
CA SER A 77 18.23 -12.51 10.49
C SER A 77 17.67 -11.24 11.17
N ILE A 78 16.69 -10.56 10.57
CA ILE A 78 16.02 -9.40 11.14
C ILE A 78 14.81 -9.82 11.97
N TRP A 79 13.98 -10.75 11.46
CA TRP A 79 12.75 -11.13 12.17
C TRP A 79 12.92 -12.32 13.12
N ASP A 80 13.95 -13.14 12.94
CA ASP A 80 14.29 -14.30 13.79
C ASP A 80 15.80 -14.36 14.04
N PRO A 81 16.42 -13.35 14.69
CA PRO A 81 17.86 -13.27 14.86
C PRO A 81 18.44 -14.39 15.72
N GLN A 82 17.63 -15.03 16.55
CA GLN A 82 18.06 -16.13 17.41
C GLN A 82 17.83 -17.51 16.80
N GLY A 83 17.20 -17.58 15.61
CA GLY A 83 16.89 -18.84 14.93
C GLY A 83 15.80 -19.68 15.63
N LYS A 84 14.98 -19.07 16.47
CA LYS A 84 13.94 -19.73 17.24
C LYS A 84 12.84 -20.34 16.35
N TRP A 85 12.63 -19.70 15.20
CA TRP A 85 11.62 -20.05 14.21
C TRP A 85 12.24 -20.59 12.92
N ALA A 86 13.38 -21.29 13.03
CA ALA A 86 14.16 -21.77 11.89
C ALA A 86 13.38 -22.72 10.96
N ASP A 87 12.38 -23.44 11.51
CA ASP A 87 11.48 -24.33 10.78
C ASP A 87 10.28 -23.63 10.13
N LYS A 88 10.15 -22.31 10.30
CA LYS A 88 9.04 -21.51 9.76
C LYS A 88 9.48 -20.71 8.55
N GLU A 89 8.57 -20.49 7.60
CA GLU A 89 8.77 -19.64 6.43
C GLU A 89 7.50 -18.93 6.02
N PHE A 90 7.65 -17.79 5.37
CA PHE A 90 6.54 -17.08 4.76
C PHE A 90 6.14 -17.77 3.46
N ARG A 91 4.85 -18.11 3.33
CA ARG A 91 4.25 -18.66 2.12
C ARG A 91 3.10 -17.81 1.64
N ARG A 92 2.98 -17.66 0.32
CA ARG A 92 1.78 -17.05 -0.29
C ARG A 92 0.67 -18.07 -0.39
N TYR A 93 -0.54 -17.58 -0.16
CA TYR A 93 -1.79 -18.30 -0.34
C TYR A 93 -2.73 -17.46 -1.23
N PRO A 94 -2.48 -17.42 -2.54
CA PRO A 94 -3.33 -16.67 -3.45
C PRO A 94 -4.80 -17.10 -3.30
N GLU A 95 -5.70 -16.12 -3.38
CA GLU A 95 -7.16 -16.36 -3.26
C GLU A 95 -7.63 -16.88 -1.89
N SER A 96 -6.79 -16.82 -0.88
CA SER A 96 -7.18 -17.15 0.50
C SER A 96 -6.75 -16.04 1.46
N PHE A 97 -7.42 -15.95 2.60
CA PHE A 97 -7.15 -14.93 3.60
C PHE A 97 -6.43 -15.53 4.83
N PRO A 98 -5.39 -14.89 5.37
CA PRO A 98 -4.59 -13.80 4.75
C PRO A 98 -3.68 -14.30 3.63
N ASP A 99 -3.29 -13.39 2.73
CA ASP A 99 -2.49 -13.67 1.53
C ASP A 99 -1.13 -14.33 1.82
N VAL A 100 -0.51 -13.96 2.93
CA VAL A 100 0.81 -14.43 3.36
C VAL A 100 0.72 -14.96 4.79
N ARG A 101 1.30 -16.14 5.01
CA ARG A 101 1.30 -16.77 6.33
C ARG A 101 2.70 -17.24 6.69
N LEU A 102 3.09 -17.04 7.93
CA LEU A 102 4.28 -17.67 8.50
C LEU A 102 3.88 -19.05 9.03
N VAL A 103 4.34 -20.09 8.37
CA VAL A 103 3.94 -21.49 8.63
C VAL A 103 5.15 -22.39 8.75
N GLY A 104 4.95 -23.53 9.43
CA GLY A 104 5.94 -24.59 9.49
C GLY A 104 6.00 -25.44 8.23
N SER A 105 6.87 -26.43 8.26
CA SER A 105 7.07 -27.38 7.16
C SER A 105 5.88 -28.31 6.95
N ASN A 106 5.08 -28.56 8.00
CA ASN A 106 3.89 -29.41 7.91
C ASN A 106 2.72 -28.60 7.35
N LYS A 107 1.96 -29.23 6.45
CA LYS A 107 0.82 -28.59 5.79
C LYS A 107 -0.34 -28.27 6.77
N ASP A 108 -0.40 -28.98 7.89
CA ASP A 108 -1.46 -28.87 8.88
C ASP A 108 -1.10 -27.91 10.03
N ASP A 109 0.09 -27.31 10.01
CA ASP A 109 0.49 -26.33 11.01
C ASP A 109 -0.36 -25.07 10.88
N SER A 110 -0.99 -24.66 11.98
CA SER A 110 -1.66 -23.38 12.05
C SER A 110 -0.66 -22.25 11.81
N PRO A 111 -1.02 -21.20 11.06
CA PRO A 111 -0.17 -20.03 10.90
C PRO A 111 0.18 -19.40 12.24
N LEU A 112 1.42 -18.96 12.40
CA LEU A 112 1.85 -18.19 13.57
C LEU A 112 1.42 -16.74 13.46
N ILE A 113 1.60 -16.15 12.27
CA ILE A 113 1.25 -14.78 11.94
C ILE A 113 0.83 -14.74 10.47
N GLY A 114 -0.23 -13.99 10.20
CA GLY A 114 -0.73 -13.69 8.87
C GLY A 114 -0.42 -12.26 8.45
N ILE A 115 -0.25 -12.05 7.15
CA ILE A 115 -0.08 -10.71 6.56
C ILE A 115 -1.00 -10.60 5.35
N GLU A 116 -1.93 -9.66 5.37
CA GLU A 116 -2.65 -9.25 4.18
C GLU A 116 -1.76 -8.27 3.42
N LEU A 117 -1.28 -8.67 2.26
CA LEU A 117 -0.23 -7.96 1.52
C LEU A 117 -0.75 -7.35 0.23
N LYS A 118 -0.47 -6.06 0.01
CA LYS A 118 -0.83 -5.36 -1.21
C LYS A 118 0.32 -4.55 -1.79
N GLY A 119 0.62 -4.77 -3.07
CA GLY A 119 1.47 -3.87 -3.84
C GLY A 119 0.70 -2.63 -4.31
N ARG A 120 1.28 -1.44 -4.15
CA ARG A 120 0.74 -0.18 -4.65
C ARG A 120 1.71 0.46 -5.64
N TYR A 121 1.31 0.56 -6.90
CA TYR A 121 2.06 1.39 -7.85
C TYR A 121 1.83 2.87 -7.57
N LEU A 122 2.89 3.63 -7.25
CA LEU A 122 2.76 5.03 -6.83
C LEU A 122 2.20 5.93 -7.92
N LEU A 123 2.51 5.65 -9.19
CA LEU A 123 2.03 6.44 -10.32
C LEU A 123 0.69 5.93 -10.88
N SER A 124 -0.07 5.17 -10.11
CA SER A 124 -1.43 4.77 -10.51
C SER A 124 -2.36 5.98 -10.65
N LYS A 125 -3.37 5.86 -11.52
CA LYS A 125 -4.38 6.90 -11.69
C LYS A 125 -5.18 7.16 -10.41
N GLU A 126 -5.38 6.13 -9.60
CA GLU A 126 -6.03 6.23 -8.31
C GLU A 126 -5.09 6.89 -7.30
N SER A 127 -5.57 7.92 -6.62
CA SER A 127 -4.81 8.64 -5.58
C SER A 127 -4.58 7.79 -4.33
N GLU A 128 -5.31 6.69 -4.18
CA GLU A 128 -5.29 5.81 -3.01
C GLU A 128 -5.00 4.36 -3.41
N PRO A 129 -4.42 3.53 -2.51
CA PRO A 129 -4.26 2.10 -2.76
C PRO A 129 -5.61 1.41 -2.99
N SER A 130 -5.64 0.46 -3.92
CA SER A 130 -6.81 -0.39 -4.14
C SER A 130 -6.97 -1.50 -3.08
N LEU A 131 -6.35 -1.31 -1.92
CA LEU A 131 -6.47 -2.25 -0.80
C LEU A 131 -7.89 -2.23 -0.23
N ARG A 132 -8.59 -3.35 -0.45
CA ARG A 132 -9.95 -3.57 0.04
C ARG A 132 -9.92 -4.62 1.15
N TYR A 133 -9.76 -4.15 2.36
CA TYR A 133 -9.70 -5.01 3.52
C TYR A 133 -11.09 -5.15 4.15
N LYS A 134 -11.73 -6.31 3.92
CA LYS A 134 -13.09 -6.60 4.41
C LYS A 134 -13.13 -7.72 5.46
N ALA A 135 -12.01 -8.33 5.80
CA ALA A 135 -11.97 -9.40 6.77
C ALA A 135 -12.58 -8.95 8.10
N SER A 136 -13.37 -9.83 8.73
CA SER A 136 -13.88 -9.58 10.07
C SER A 136 -12.75 -9.63 11.11
N ALA A 137 -12.93 -8.93 12.23
CA ALA A 137 -11.94 -8.96 13.32
C ALA A 137 -11.71 -10.38 13.88
N ASP A 138 -12.69 -11.28 13.75
CA ASP A 138 -12.59 -12.66 14.21
C ASP A 138 -11.87 -13.60 13.22
N ALA A 139 -11.60 -13.13 11.99
CA ALA A 139 -10.84 -13.90 11.01
C ALA A 139 -9.33 -13.80 11.22
N VAL A 140 -8.86 -12.90 12.07
CA VAL A 140 -7.46 -12.61 12.35
C VAL A 140 -7.14 -12.68 13.84
N THR A 141 -5.86 -12.83 14.14
CA THR A 141 -5.32 -12.69 15.48
C THR A 141 -4.82 -11.28 15.75
N GLU A 142 -4.52 -10.96 16.99
CA GLU A 142 -3.94 -9.68 17.42
C GLU A 142 -2.51 -9.46 16.89
N TRP A 143 -1.81 -10.53 16.50
CA TRP A 143 -0.45 -10.44 15.93
C TRP A 143 -0.44 -10.21 14.42
N ASP A 144 -1.56 -10.44 13.73
CA ASP A 144 -1.64 -10.35 12.27
C ASP A 144 -1.53 -8.91 11.77
N LEU A 145 -1.03 -8.77 10.56
CA LEU A 145 -0.70 -7.50 9.94
C LEU A 145 -1.45 -7.31 8.62
N ILE A 146 -1.72 -6.06 8.31
CA ILE A 146 -1.92 -5.62 6.93
C ILE A 146 -0.68 -4.86 6.49
N CYS A 147 -0.28 -5.04 5.25
CA CYS A 147 0.91 -4.39 4.69
C CYS A 147 0.62 -3.91 3.28
N CYS A 148 0.86 -2.63 3.02
CA CYS A 148 0.81 -2.06 1.68
C CYS A 148 2.20 -1.59 1.28
N VAL A 149 2.76 -2.20 0.22
CA VAL A 149 4.12 -1.92 -0.27
C VAL A 149 4.04 -1.00 -1.48
N PRO A 150 4.41 0.29 -1.34
CA PRO A 150 4.47 1.19 -2.47
C PRO A 150 5.68 0.85 -3.34
N TRP A 151 5.49 0.92 -4.65
CA TRP A 151 6.55 0.61 -5.60
C TRP A 151 6.46 1.50 -6.86
N GLY A 152 7.55 1.60 -7.56
CA GLY A 152 7.66 2.29 -8.83
C GLY A 152 8.79 1.71 -9.67
N LEU A 153 9.07 2.31 -10.81
CA LEU A 153 10.26 1.98 -11.61
C LEU A 153 11.39 2.97 -11.30
N SER A 154 12.62 2.48 -11.33
CA SER A 154 13.82 3.26 -10.97
C SER A 154 14.00 4.54 -11.81
N ASN A 155 13.51 4.55 -13.05
CA ASN A 155 13.58 5.69 -13.97
C ASN A 155 12.17 6.18 -14.36
N VAL A 156 11.20 6.07 -13.46
CA VAL A 156 9.80 6.52 -13.63
C VAL A 156 9.03 5.69 -14.66
N LEU A 157 9.42 5.73 -15.95
CA LEU A 157 8.80 4.98 -17.04
C LEU A 157 9.58 3.74 -17.47
N SER A 158 10.72 3.49 -16.88
CA SER A 158 11.59 2.36 -17.25
C SER A 158 12.44 1.89 -16.07
N GLY A 159 13.22 0.84 -16.29
CA GLY A 159 14.15 0.30 -15.31
C GLY A 159 13.56 -0.79 -14.44
N LYS A 160 14.17 -1.04 -13.31
CA LYS A 160 13.75 -2.09 -12.39
C LYS A 160 12.71 -1.59 -11.39
N PRO A 161 11.79 -2.46 -10.96
CA PRO A 161 10.97 -2.15 -9.80
C PRO A 161 11.80 -1.84 -8.56
N VAL A 162 11.42 -0.78 -7.87
CA VAL A 162 11.92 -0.40 -6.55
C VAL A 162 10.73 -0.26 -5.61
N VAL A 163 10.92 -0.58 -4.33
CA VAL A 163 9.89 -0.42 -3.31
C VAL A 163 10.26 0.68 -2.35
N TYR A 164 9.27 1.28 -1.75
CA TYR A 164 9.40 2.38 -0.80
C TYR A 164 8.84 1.97 0.56
N GLU A 165 8.89 2.88 1.53
CA GLU A 165 8.47 2.60 2.90
C GLU A 165 7.02 2.12 2.96
N PRO A 166 6.77 0.89 3.48
CA PRO A 166 5.45 0.30 3.48
C PRO A 166 4.56 0.89 4.58
N TYR A 167 3.25 0.82 4.38
CA TYR A 167 2.28 0.91 5.44
C TYR A 167 2.17 -0.45 6.12
N VAL A 168 2.28 -0.47 7.45
CA VAL A 168 2.11 -1.69 8.25
C VAL A 168 1.20 -1.39 9.42
N GLU A 169 0.14 -2.18 9.58
CA GLU A 169 -0.82 -1.98 10.66
C GLU A 169 -1.32 -3.32 11.21
N GLN A 170 -1.82 -3.31 12.44
CA GLN A 170 -2.45 -4.47 13.06
C GLN A 170 -3.77 -4.79 12.34
N ALA A 171 -3.90 -6.01 11.82
CA ALA A 171 -5.03 -6.41 10.98
C ALA A 171 -6.37 -6.34 11.70
N LYS A 172 -6.40 -6.75 12.96
CA LYS A 172 -7.60 -6.73 13.80
C LYS A 172 -8.06 -5.29 14.10
N PHE A 173 -7.13 -4.43 14.49
CA PHE A 173 -7.40 -3.00 14.68
C PHE A 173 -7.92 -2.33 13.40
N ALA A 174 -7.32 -2.65 12.25
CA ALA A 174 -7.77 -2.11 10.96
C ALA A 174 -9.21 -2.53 10.64
N SER A 175 -9.61 -3.75 11.01
CA SER A 175 -10.98 -4.25 10.88
C SER A 175 -11.96 -3.41 11.71
N ASP A 176 -11.63 -3.19 12.98
CA ASP A 176 -12.48 -2.43 13.90
C ASP A 176 -12.56 -0.96 13.51
N MET A 177 -11.43 -0.33 13.15
CA MET A 177 -11.38 1.05 12.68
C MET A 177 -12.18 1.25 11.40
N ARG A 178 -12.12 0.33 10.44
CA ARG A 178 -12.96 0.34 9.23
C ARG A 178 -14.45 0.31 9.61
N THR A 179 -14.82 -0.58 10.50
CA THR A 179 -16.19 -0.75 10.98
C THR A 179 -16.69 0.49 11.73
N TYR A 180 -15.85 1.04 12.61
CA TYR A 180 -16.11 2.28 13.34
C TYR A 180 -16.33 3.48 12.36
N TYR A 181 -15.38 3.64 11.40
CA TYR A 181 -15.49 4.69 10.39
C TYR A 181 -16.76 4.56 9.57
N TRP A 182 -17.12 3.35 9.16
CA TRP A 182 -18.33 3.09 8.40
C TRP A 182 -19.60 3.50 9.16
N ASN A 183 -19.67 3.14 10.41
CA ASN A 183 -20.84 3.39 11.24
C ASN A 183 -20.96 4.84 11.72
N HIS A 184 -19.83 5.52 11.97
CA HIS A 184 -19.86 6.79 12.73
C HIS A 184 -19.23 7.98 11.99
N ARG A 185 -18.29 7.77 11.10
CA ARG A 185 -17.49 8.86 10.51
C ARG A 185 -17.74 9.13 9.03
N ARG A 186 -18.25 8.17 8.33
CA ARG A 186 -18.51 8.27 6.91
C ARG A 186 -19.61 9.29 6.61
N GLY A 187 -19.35 10.42 5.92
CA GLY A 187 -20.22 11.52 5.46
C GLY A 187 -21.74 11.35 5.65
N ASP A 188 -22.66 12.08 5.09
CA ASP A 188 -24.09 12.13 5.37
C ASP A 188 -24.77 10.83 5.86
N ASN A 189 -25.04 10.79 7.17
CA ASN A 189 -25.58 9.61 7.87
C ASN A 189 -27.09 9.41 7.71
N SER A 190 -27.82 10.43 7.22
CA SER A 190 -29.27 10.46 7.23
C SER A 190 -29.95 9.40 6.37
N LYS A 191 -29.22 8.77 5.46
CA LYS A 191 -29.73 7.78 4.49
C LYS A 191 -28.96 6.45 4.50
N ARG A 192 -28.16 6.21 5.55
CA ARG A 192 -27.30 5.03 5.58
C ARG A 192 -27.89 3.90 6.37
N ASP A 193 -27.89 2.75 5.76
CA ASP A 193 -27.91 1.51 6.49
C ASP A 193 -26.49 1.18 6.93
N CYS A 194 -26.21 1.40 8.20
CA CYS A 194 -24.90 1.12 8.82
C CYS A 194 -24.81 -0.32 9.34
N GLY A 195 -25.85 -1.15 9.14
CA GLY A 195 -25.85 -2.53 9.54
C GLY A 195 -24.70 -3.30 8.86
N ILE A 196 -23.91 -4.00 9.67
CA ILE A 196 -22.84 -4.85 9.19
C ILE A 196 -23.12 -6.28 9.64
N HIS A 197 -23.13 -7.19 8.69
CA HIS A 197 -23.20 -8.61 8.98
C HIS A 197 -21.81 -9.14 9.22
N HIS A 198 -21.57 -9.62 10.45
CA HIS A 198 -20.32 -10.29 10.86
C HIS A 198 -20.53 -11.80 10.77
N PRO A 199 -19.74 -12.52 9.96
CA PRO A 199 -19.84 -13.97 9.90
C PRO A 199 -19.30 -14.61 11.18
N GLU A 200 -19.84 -15.77 11.55
CA GLU A 200 -19.22 -16.63 12.56
C GLU A 200 -17.93 -17.22 11.95
N THR A 201 -16.80 -16.80 12.47
CA THR A 201 -15.50 -17.22 11.95
C THR A 201 -14.47 -17.34 13.07
N THR A 202 -13.36 -17.94 12.76
CA THR A 202 -12.18 -18.09 13.62
C THR A 202 -10.95 -17.61 12.85
N PRO A 203 -9.84 -17.32 13.54
CA PRO A 203 -8.61 -16.98 12.85
C PRO A 203 -8.23 -18.01 11.78
N TYR A 204 -7.81 -17.51 10.62
CA TYR A 204 -7.40 -18.30 9.46
C TYR A 204 -8.48 -19.26 8.95
N PRO A 205 -9.65 -18.75 8.56
CA PRO A 205 -10.76 -19.57 8.12
C PRO A 205 -10.40 -20.46 6.93
N LYS A 206 -11.02 -21.63 6.86
CA LYS A 206 -10.81 -22.57 5.75
C LYS A 206 -11.35 -21.99 4.44
N PRO A 207 -10.78 -22.36 3.28
CA PRO A 207 -11.31 -21.98 1.98
C PRO A 207 -12.81 -22.31 1.88
N GLY A 208 -13.59 -21.34 1.32
CA GLY A 208 -15.04 -21.46 1.23
C GLY A 208 -15.83 -21.03 2.47
N THR A 209 -15.17 -20.72 3.59
CA THR A 209 -15.80 -20.11 4.76
C THR A 209 -15.93 -18.60 4.55
N GLN A 210 -17.08 -18.04 4.89
CA GLN A 210 -17.22 -16.58 4.86
C GLN A 210 -16.40 -15.96 6.00
N TYR A 211 -15.50 -15.05 5.65
CA TYR A 211 -14.63 -14.32 6.59
C TYR A 211 -14.72 -12.80 6.40
N VAL A 212 -15.61 -12.36 5.55
CA VAL A 212 -15.75 -10.96 5.12
C VAL A 212 -16.98 -10.37 5.77
N ASP A 213 -16.81 -9.22 6.41
CA ASP A 213 -17.92 -8.39 6.85
C ASP A 213 -18.66 -7.80 5.66
N VAL A 214 -19.97 -7.78 5.75
CA VAL A 214 -20.83 -7.27 4.68
C VAL A 214 -21.78 -6.22 5.23
N PRO A 215 -21.65 -4.97 4.82
CA PRO A 215 -22.66 -3.94 5.14
C PRO A 215 -23.92 -4.18 4.33
N ASN A 216 -25.08 -3.81 4.89
CA ASN A 216 -26.36 -3.94 4.19
C ASN A 216 -26.38 -3.15 2.87
N GLN A 217 -25.69 -2.01 2.82
CA GLN A 217 -25.50 -1.21 1.61
C GLN A 217 -24.05 -0.80 1.43
N ASP A 218 -23.41 -1.31 0.39
CA ASP A 218 -22.06 -0.92 -0.01
C ASP A 218 -22.08 -0.23 -1.39
N GLY A 219 -22.66 0.97 -1.42
CA GLY A 219 -22.72 1.77 -2.66
C GLY A 219 -21.33 2.03 -3.23
N GLY A 220 -21.02 1.42 -4.38
CA GLY A 220 -19.75 1.56 -5.07
C GLY A 220 -18.59 0.78 -4.46
N GLY A 221 -18.84 -0.21 -3.57
CA GLY A 221 -17.78 -1.05 -2.97
C GLY A 221 -16.82 -0.26 -2.09
N ASN A 222 -17.33 0.70 -1.31
CA ASN A 222 -16.52 1.60 -0.48
C ASN A 222 -16.17 1.01 0.90
N PHE A 223 -16.96 0.07 1.38
CA PHE A 223 -16.65 -0.67 2.60
C PHE A 223 -15.34 -1.47 2.38
N GLY A 224 -14.42 -1.37 3.30
CA GLY A 224 -13.12 -2.01 3.17
C GLY A 224 -12.04 -1.18 2.48
N ARG A 225 -12.34 -0.02 1.90
CA ARG A 225 -11.31 0.91 1.39
C ARG A 225 -10.63 1.62 2.56
N ILE A 226 -9.71 0.92 3.22
CA ILE A 226 -9.04 1.41 4.43
C ILE A 226 -8.16 2.65 4.18
N ALA A 227 -7.77 2.89 2.95
CA ALA A 227 -7.06 4.11 2.55
C ALA A 227 -7.88 5.40 2.81
N ARG A 228 -9.20 5.28 2.94
CA ARG A 228 -10.13 6.39 3.23
C ARG A 228 -10.52 6.50 4.70
N VAL A 229 -10.04 5.58 5.52
CA VAL A 229 -10.39 5.55 6.94
C VAL A 229 -9.50 6.53 7.68
N ASP A 230 -10.15 7.53 8.26
CA ASP A 230 -9.51 8.58 9.05
C ASP A 230 -8.77 7.99 10.25
N GLY A 231 -7.48 8.34 10.40
CA GLY A 231 -6.63 7.82 11.46
C GLY A 231 -6.20 6.36 11.30
N LEU A 232 -6.32 5.81 10.09
CA LEU A 232 -5.76 4.53 9.73
C LEU A 232 -4.70 4.74 8.63
N MET A 233 -5.08 4.79 7.36
CA MET A 233 -4.14 4.82 6.26
C MET A 233 -4.06 6.18 5.54
N ALA A 234 -5.00 7.09 5.79
CA ALA A 234 -5.13 8.32 5.02
C ALA A 234 -3.85 9.18 5.04
N ASN A 235 -3.25 9.38 6.22
CA ASN A 235 -2.03 10.18 6.35
C ASN A 235 -0.85 9.55 5.59
N TRP A 236 -0.67 8.22 5.72
CA TRP A 236 0.38 7.53 5.00
C TRP A 236 0.19 7.60 3.48
N VAL A 237 -1.05 7.62 2.99
CA VAL A 237 -1.33 7.80 1.56
C VAL A 237 -0.77 9.13 1.09
N ASP A 238 -1.03 10.21 1.82
CA ASP A 238 -0.51 11.54 1.48
C ASP A 238 1.02 11.58 1.56
N GLU A 239 1.61 11.07 2.64
CA GLU A 239 3.07 10.99 2.83
C GLU A 239 3.75 10.16 1.73
N SER A 240 3.14 9.05 1.31
CA SER A 240 3.68 8.21 0.24
C SER A 240 3.76 8.92 -1.12
N MET A 241 2.94 9.96 -1.33
CA MET A 241 2.98 10.77 -2.54
C MET A 241 4.09 11.82 -2.53
N ASP A 242 4.73 12.07 -1.38
CA ASP A 242 5.93 12.90 -1.26
C ASP A 242 7.22 12.11 -1.56
N THR A 243 7.11 10.81 -1.81
CA THR A 243 8.24 9.95 -2.19
C THR A 243 8.91 10.48 -3.47
N LEU A 244 10.25 10.60 -3.40
CA LEU A 244 11.03 11.07 -4.54
C LEU A 244 11.26 9.94 -5.55
N MET A 245 10.81 10.15 -6.78
CA MET A 245 11.06 9.31 -7.94
C MET A 245 11.87 10.12 -8.95
N ALA A 246 13.09 9.70 -9.25
CA ALA A 246 14.04 10.46 -10.06
C ALA A 246 14.20 11.94 -9.59
N GLY A 247 14.17 12.17 -8.27
CA GLY A 247 14.35 13.49 -7.67
C GLY A 247 13.10 14.38 -7.61
N ILE A 248 11.95 13.89 -8.05
CA ILE A 248 10.66 14.60 -8.02
C ILE A 248 9.65 13.78 -7.21
N GLU A 249 8.83 14.46 -6.43
CA GLU A 249 7.76 13.82 -5.66
C GLU A 249 6.73 13.14 -6.57
N ALA A 250 6.31 11.94 -6.17
CA ALA A 250 5.37 11.12 -6.96
C ALA A 250 4.07 11.85 -7.32
N LYS A 251 3.56 12.73 -6.44
CA LYS A 251 2.35 13.54 -6.70
C LYS A 251 2.46 14.40 -7.96
N TYR A 252 3.65 14.94 -8.25
CA TYR A 252 3.86 15.76 -9.45
C TYR A 252 3.94 14.91 -10.71
N TRP A 253 4.56 13.72 -10.61
CA TRP A 253 4.54 12.74 -11.71
C TRP A 253 3.12 12.31 -12.05
N VAL A 254 2.30 11.98 -11.04
CA VAL A 254 0.90 11.60 -11.27
C VAL A 254 0.11 12.74 -11.93
N SER A 255 0.29 13.97 -11.45
CA SER A 255 -0.37 15.13 -12.05
C SER A 255 0.05 15.31 -13.51
N PHE A 256 1.33 15.20 -13.81
CA PHE A 256 1.88 15.28 -15.16
C PHE A 256 1.29 14.21 -16.08
N PHE A 257 1.35 12.93 -15.69
CA PHE A 257 0.87 11.85 -16.55
C PHE A 257 -0.64 11.86 -16.77
N LYS A 258 -1.41 12.36 -15.81
CA LYS A 258 -2.87 12.56 -16.01
C LYS A 258 -3.18 13.51 -17.18
N LEU A 259 -2.38 14.52 -17.39
CA LEU A 259 -2.58 15.46 -18.49
C LEU A 259 -2.53 14.78 -19.86
N PHE A 260 -1.59 13.84 -20.04
CA PHE A 260 -1.48 13.10 -21.30
C PHE A 260 -2.59 12.08 -21.48
N SER A 261 -2.97 11.36 -20.41
CA SER A 261 -4.01 10.34 -20.48
C SER A 261 -5.42 10.90 -20.70
N GLU A 262 -5.63 12.17 -20.39
CA GLU A 262 -6.91 12.85 -20.54
C GLU A 262 -7.07 13.56 -21.89
N GLY A 263 -6.04 13.49 -22.77
CA GLY A 263 -6.07 14.08 -24.11
C GLY A 263 -6.25 15.59 -24.11
N ARG A 264 -5.69 16.30 -23.12
CA ARG A 264 -5.82 17.76 -22.99
C ARG A 264 -5.10 18.51 -24.10
N PRO A 265 -5.55 19.73 -24.43
CA PRO A 265 -4.86 20.60 -25.38
C PRO A 265 -3.41 20.89 -24.96
N LYS A 266 -2.53 21.09 -25.94
CA LYS A 266 -1.10 21.37 -25.74
C LYS A 266 -0.87 22.54 -24.77
N GLU A 267 -1.65 23.61 -24.93
CA GLU A 267 -1.54 24.83 -24.13
C GLU A 267 -1.83 24.57 -22.62
N GLU A 268 -2.79 23.67 -22.32
CA GLU A 268 -3.09 23.28 -20.95
C GLU A 268 -1.97 22.43 -20.35
N ILE A 269 -1.37 21.53 -21.15
CA ILE A 269 -0.24 20.70 -20.74
C ILE A 269 0.96 21.60 -20.42
N GLU A 270 1.30 22.56 -21.29
CA GLU A 270 2.42 23.50 -21.09
C GLU A 270 2.20 24.40 -19.85
N ALA A 271 0.97 24.86 -19.62
CA ALA A 271 0.63 25.67 -18.45
C ALA A 271 0.80 24.87 -17.15
N GLU A 272 0.34 23.62 -17.11
CA GLU A 272 0.49 22.76 -15.93
C GLU A 272 1.92 22.31 -15.70
N LEU A 273 2.69 22.03 -16.74
CA LEU A 273 4.14 21.82 -16.66
C LEU A 273 4.85 22.99 -15.99
N SER A 274 4.53 24.21 -16.42
CA SER A 274 5.08 25.44 -15.82
C SER A 274 4.69 25.58 -14.35
N ASN A 275 3.46 25.19 -14.00
CA ASN A 275 2.96 25.17 -12.63
C ASN A 275 3.67 24.12 -11.76
N ILE A 276 3.84 22.90 -12.25
CA ILE A 276 4.59 21.82 -11.59
C ILE A 276 6.03 22.26 -11.38
N ALA A 277 6.71 22.77 -12.41
CA ALA A 277 8.07 23.26 -12.31
C ALA A 277 8.22 24.37 -11.25
N ARG A 278 7.26 25.30 -11.19
CA ARG A 278 7.24 26.33 -10.15
C ARG A 278 7.09 25.75 -8.75
N LYS A 279 6.20 24.78 -8.56
CA LYS A 279 5.97 24.12 -7.25
C LYS A 279 7.21 23.34 -6.79
N VAL A 280 7.85 22.60 -7.71
CA VAL A 280 9.09 21.86 -7.43
C VAL A 280 10.21 22.83 -7.03
N ARG A 281 10.36 23.97 -7.72
CA ARG A 281 11.34 25.02 -7.34
C ARG A 281 11.05 25.63 -5.97
N GLN A 282 9.78 25.84 -5.62
CA GLN A 282 9.38 26.40 -4.33
C GLN A 282 9.57 25.42 -3.18
N ALA A 283 9.41 24.11 -3.43
CA ALA A 283 9.66 23.04 -2.47
C ALA A 283 11.17 22.68 -2.37
N GLY A 284 11.95 23.04 -3.39
CA GLY A 284 13.37 22.66 -3.52
C GLY A 284 14.27 23.27 -2.44
N ARG A 285 15.16 22.44 -1.92
CA ARG A 285 16.26 22.86 -1.06
C ARG A 285 17.27 23.72 -1.83
N PRO A 286 17.96 24.68 -1.21
CA PRO A 286 18.93 25.56 -1.87
C PRO A 286 20.25 24.82 -2.19
N ASP A 287 20.21 23.73 -2.89
CA ASP A 287 21.41 22.99 -3.27
C ASP A 287 21.60 23.04 -4.80
N HIS A 288 22.76 23.57 -5.24
CA HIS A 288 23.10 23.86 -6.63
C HIS A 288 23.02 22.64 -7.59
N LYS A 289 23.08 21.40 -7.04
CA LYS A 289 22.88 20.17 -7.81
C LYS A 289 21.42 19.89 -8.18
N ALA A 290 20.49 20.34 -7.35
CA ALA A 290 19.06 20.22 -7.62
C ALA A 290 18.66 21.07 -8.84
N SER A 291 19.21 22.27 -8.98
CA SER A 291 18.94 23.18 -10.10
C SER A 291 19.35 22.62 -11.45
N MET A 292 20.50 21.93 -11.57
CA MET A 292 20.93 21.31 -12.82
C MET A 292 20.08 20.09 -13.21
N LEU A 293 19.67 19.29 -12.23
CA LEU A 293 18.75 18.15 -12.43
C LEU A 293 17.36 18.62 -12.85
N GLU A 294 16.88 19.74 -12.31
CA GLU A 294 15.61 20.39 -12.67
C GLU A 294 15.62 20.87 -14.12
N GLU A 295 16.68 21.54 -14.57
CA GLU A 295 16.81 21.99 -15.96
C GLU A 295 16.88 20.83 -16.94
N GLN A 296 17.63 19.78 -16.62
CA GLN A 296 17.71 18.58 -17.44
C GLN A 296 16.37 17.85 -17.50
N LEU A 297 15.64 17.79 -16.39
CA LEU A 297 14.34 17.15 -16.33
C LEU A 297 13.30 17.93 -17.13
N LEU A 298 13.25 19.26 -17.00
CA LEU A 298 12.37 20.11 -17.78
C LEU A 298 12.66 20.00 -19.29
N ALA A 299 13.94 19.87 -19.67
CA ALA A 299 14.33 19.63 -21.04
C ALA A 299 13.86 18.26 -21.55
N HIS A 300 13.97 17.21 -20.74
CA HIS A 300 13.47 15.89 -21.09
C HIS A 300 11.95 15.81 -21.14
N LEU A 301 11.25 16.48 -20.23
CA LEU A 301 9.79 16.55 -20.24
C LEU A 301 9.28 17.33 -21.49
N SER A 302 9.93 18.43 -21.85
CA SER A 302 9.61 19.15 -23.08
C SER A 302 9.86 18.29 -24.33
N ALA A 303 10.94 17.53 -24.37
CA ALA A 303 11.23 16.61 -25.47
C ALA A 303 10.19 15.47 -25.59
N ILE A 304 9.70 14.94 -24.46
CA ILE A 304 8.62 13.94 -24.44
C ILE A 304 7.33 14.55 -24.99
N VAL A 305 6.98 15.77 -24.59
CA VAL A 305 5.81 16.50 -25.11
C VAL A 305 5.90 16.67 -26.62
N ASP A 306 7.06 17.08 -27.13
CA ASP A 306 7.27 17.29 -28.57
C ASP A 306 7.21 15.99 -29.38
N LEU A 307 7.58 14.86 -28.80
CA LEU A 307 7.48 13.52 -29.41
C LEU A 307 6.07 12.95 -29.39
N SER A 308 5.30 13.22 -28.34
CA SER A 308 3.94 12.67 -28.14
C SER A 308 2.86 13.44 -28.90
N LEU A 309 3.17 14.65 -29.42
CA LEU A 309 2.25 15.51 -30.15
C LEU A 309 2.50 15.51 -31.66
N LYS A 310 3.43 14.70 -32.17
CA LYS A 310 3.64 14.40 -33.59
C LYS A 310 2.90 13.15 -34.02
#